data_0ce5d58f6dd4bec107940039ccbadd81
#
_entry.id   0ce5d58f6dd4bec107940039ccbadd81
#
_cell.length_a   1.000
_cell.length_b   1.000
_cell.length_c   1.000
_cell.angle_alpha   90.00
_cell.angle_beta   90.00
_cell.angle_gamma   90.00
#
_symmetry.space_group_name_H-M   'P 1'
#
loop_
_entity.id
_entity.type
_entity.pdbx_description
1 polymer ?
#
loop_
_entity_poly.entity_id
_entity_poly.type
_entity_poly.pdbx_seq_one_letter_code
_entity_poly.pdbx_strand_id
1 'polypeptide(L)'
;MSEKGRLVLVDGSGYIFRAFHALPPMTRRDGTPVNAVYGFTAMLMKLIDDLQPDHVAVVFDVARKTFRSDIYPEYKANRSEPPEDLVPQFALVRAATKALSLPLLEAPGFEADDLIATYARLGEDAGLATLIVSSDKDLMQLVRGDITMLDPMKQRRIGAIEVEEKFGVTPDKVVDVQALAGDSTDNVPGVPGIGIKTAAELINIYGDLDSLLERAGEIKQPKRRENLIEFAEQARISRQLVLLREDAPKPLDIDAMKTPARDMDVLKAFLVEQNFKRLLIRIGASVDAGTSASAAVVRSMGVTLPATAGQD
;
A
#
# COMPACT_ATOMS: atom_id res chain seq x y z
N MET A 1 -29.91 -2.19 -14.03
CA MET A 1 -28.57 -2.77 -13.98
C MET A 1 -28.29 -3.01 -12.51
N SER A 2 -27.97 -4.25 -12.11
CA SER A 2 -27.56 -4.54 -10.72
C SER A 2 -26.31 -3.70 -10.42
N GLU A 3 -26.28 -3.02 -9.28
CA GLU A 3 -25.06 -2.34 -8.82
C GLU A 3 -23.97 -3.40 -8.65
N LYS A 4 -22.80 -3.18 -9.26
CA LYS A 4 -21.65 -4.06 -9.09
C LYS A 4 -21.21 -4.05 -7.63
N GLY A 5 -20.93 -5.23 -7.05
CA GLY A 5 -20.31 -5.31 -5.74
C GLY A 5 -18.99 -4.56 -5.70
N ARG A 6 -18.60 -4.03 -4.54
CA ARG A 6 -17.39 -3.22 -4.35
C ARG A 6 -16.33 -3.97 -3.56
N LEU A 7 -15.13 -4.07 -4.15
CA LEU A 7 -13.90 -4.51 -3.47
C LEU A 7 -13.08 -3.26 -3.06
N VAL A 8 -12.70 -3.20 -1.78
CA VAL A 8 -11.79 -2.16 -1.27
C VAL A 8 -10.47 -2.79 -0.84
N LEU A 9 -9.38 -2.39 -1.47
CA LEU A 9 -8.02 -2.81 -1.14
C LEU A 9 -7.30 -1.65 -0.46
N VAL A 10 -6.90 -1.85 0.80
CA VAL A 10 -6.26 -0.80 1.59
C VAL A 10 -4.77 -1.08 1.70
N ASP A 11 -3.95 -0.14 1.23
CA ASP A 11 -2.51 -0.13 1.48
C ASP A 11 -2.25 0.14 2.97
N GLY A 12 -2.05 -0.93 3.73
CA GLY A 12 -1.81 -0.88 5.16
C GLY A 12 -0.47 -0.25 5.51
N SER A 13 0.55 -0.48 4.70
CA SER A 13 1.90 0.08 4.90
C SER A 13 1.88 1.61 4.80
N GLY A 14 1.24 2.15 3.77
CA GLY A 14 1.07 3.61 3.62
C GLY A 14 0.26 4.23 4.77
N TYR A 15 -0.76 3.54 5.28
CA TYR A 15 -1.55 3.99 6.42
C TYR A 15 -0.76 4.05 7.72
N ILE A 16 0.15 3.10 7.98
CA ILE A 16 0.98 3.07 9.19
C ILE A 16 1.88 4.31 9.26
N PHE A 17 2.67 4.55 8.21
CA PHE A 17 3.60 5.68 8.18
C PHE A 17 2.86 7.01 8.29
N ARG A 18 1.73 7.13 7.60
CA ARG A 18 0.88 8.31 7.71
C ARG A 18 0.40 8.56 9.13
N ALA A 19 -0.14 7.54 9.80
CA ALA A 19 -0.63 7.65 11.17
C ALA A 19 0.49 8.04 12.14
N PHE A 20 1.68 7.47 11.96
CA PHE A 20 2.85 7.78 12.78
C PHE A 20 3.25 9.24 12.71
N HIS A 21 3.32 9.81 11.50
CA HIS A 21 3.75 11.20 11.29
C HIS A 21 2.66 12.24 11.54
N ALA A 22 1.39 11.86 11.46
CA ALA A 22 0.27 12.79 11.64
C ALA A 22 -0.08 13.05 13.11
N LEU A 23 0.34 12.19 14.03
CA LEU A 23 -0.03 12.26 15.44
C LEU A 23 1.19 12.51 16.33
N PRO A 24 1.02 13.27 17.41
CA PRO A 24 2.07 13.39 18.41
C PRO A 24 2.37 12.03 19.06
N PRO A 25 3.55 11.86 19.67
CA PRO A 25 3.88 10.65 20.41
C PRO A 25 2.78 10.30 21.43
N MET A 26 2.35 9.04 21.41
CA MET A 26 1.38 8.48 22.34
C MET A 26 1.92 7.15 22.84
N THR A 27 1.79 6.90 24.14
CA THR A 27 2.19 5.65 24.77
C THR A 27 1.03 5.04 25.54
N ARG A 28 0.98 3.73 25.63
CA ARG A 28 0.12 3.04 26.58
C ARG A 28 0.80 2.97 27.96
N ARG A 29 0.13 2.37 28.95
CA ARG A 29 0.57 2.41 30.35
C ARG A 29 1.94 1.79 30.61
N ASP A 30 2.35 0.83 29.80
CA ASP A 30 3.66 0.14 29.89
C ASP A 30 4.79 0.85 29.11
N GLY A 31 4.50 2.06 28.57
CA GLY A 31 5.45 2.84 27.79
C GLY A 31 5.52 2.51 26.31
N THR A 32 4.81 1.47 25.82
CA THR A 32 4.81 1.12 24.39
C THR A 32 4.25 2.24 23.53
N PRO A 33 4.95 2.69 22.48
CA PRO A 33 4.42 3.68 21.54
C PRO A 33 3.22 3.12 20.77
N VAL A 34 2.15 3.95 20.63
CA VAL A 34 0.88 3.51 19.99
C VAL A 34 0.22 4.60 19.13
N ASN A 35 0.90 5.71 18.83
CA ASN A 35 0.34 6.77 17.99
C ASN A 35 -0.03 6.28 16.58
N ALA A 36 0.84 5.50 15.93
CA ALA A 36 0.55 4.91 14.62
C ALA A 36 -0.64 3.94 14.72
N VAL A 37 -0.68 3.08 15.74
CA VAL A 37 -1.78 2.13 15.96
C VAL A 37 -3.10 2.86 16.15
N TYR A 38 -3.10 3.91 16.96
CA TYR A 38 -4.30 4.73 17.20
C TYR A 38 -4.81 5.35 15.89
N GLY A 39 -3.92 6.03 15.16
CA GLY A 39 -4.28 6.72 13.93
C GLY A 39 -4.74 5.74 12.85
N PHE A 40 -4.03 4.64 12.67
CA PHE A 40 -4.38 3.56 11.77
C PHE A 40 -5.79 3.00 12.07
N THR A 41 -6.03 2.62 13.34
CA THR A 41 -7.32 2.08 13.75
C THR A 41 -8.46 3.07 13.50
N ALA A 42 -8.25 4.35 13.86
CA ALA A 42 -9.25 5.40 13.68
C ALA A 42 -9.58 5.66 12.20
N MET A 43 -8.53 5.70 11.34
CA MET A 43 -8.69 5.91 9.90
C MET A 43 -9.38 4.71 9.24
N LEU A 44 -8.99 3.48 9.59
CA LEU A 44 -9.56 2.28 9.02
C LEU A 44 -11.04 2.10 9.41
N MET A 45 -11.38 2.35 10.69
CA MET A 45 -12.78 2.37 11.15
C MET A 45 -13.60 3.37 10.34
N LYS A 46 -13.08 4.60 10.17
CA LYS A 46 -13.78 5.63 9.40
C LYS A 46 -13.96 5.22 7.94
N LEU A 47 -12.91 4.69 7.31
CA LEU A 47 -12.95 4.27 5.92
C LEU A 47 -14.03 3.21 5.68
N ILE A 48 -14.08 2.18 6.53
CA ILE A 48 -15.09 1.11 6.39
C ILE A 48 -16.50 1.62 6.66
N ASP A 49 -16.67 2.48 7.67
CA ASP A 49 -17.97 3.09 7.99
C ASP A 49 -18.47 3.99 6.85
N ASP A 50 -17.57 4.73 6.18
CA ASP A 50 -17.93 5.64 5.08
C ASP A 50 -18.17 4.89 3.75
N LEU A 51 -17.38 3.85 3.45
CA LEU A 51 -17.44 3.18 2.15
C LEU A 51 -18.42 2.00 2.11
N GLN A 52 -18.69 1.34 3.24
CA GLN A 52 -19.56 0.16 3.33
C GLN A 52 -19.26 -0.86 2.22
N PRO A 53 -18.01 -1.37 2.10
CA PRO A 53 -17.61 -2.26 1.01
C PRO A 53 -18.25 -3.64 1.14
N ASP A 54 -18.55 -4.31 0.01
CA ASP A 54 -18.99 -5.72 0.00
C ASP A 54 -17.82 -6.65 0.30
N HIS A 55 -16.63 -6.31 -0.21
CA HIS A 55 -15.37 -7.01 0.01
C HIS A 55 -14.29 -6.02 0.41
N VAL A 56 -13.44 -6.42 1.34
CA VAL A 56 -12.33 -5.57 1.81
C VAL A 56 -11.13 -6.42 2.19
N ALA A 57 -9.94 -5.88 1.96
CA ALA A 57 -8.72 -6.42 2.56
C ALA A 57 -7.74 -5.28 2.88
N VAL A 58 -6.94 -5.49 3.92
CA VAL A 58 -5.81 -4.63 4.27
C VAL A 58 -4.53 -5.38 3.93
N VAL A 59 -3.70 -4.76 3.11
CA VAL A 59 -2.50 -5.38 2.54
C VAL A 59 -1.26 -4.81 3.19
N PHE A 60 -0.33 -5.67 3.60
CA PHE A 60 0.92 -5.27 4.26
C PHE A 60 2.14 -5.91 3.60
N ASP A 61 3.27 -5.20 3.67
CA ASP A 61 4.57 -5.78 3.40
C ASP A 61 5.00 -6.72 4.54
N VAL A 62 5.58 -7.87 4.17
CA VAL A 62 6.15 -8.82 5.15
C VAL A 62 7.59 -8.49 5.48
N ALA A 63 8.37 -8.12 4.45
CA ALA A 63 9.80 -7.90 4.57
C ALA A 63 10.26 -6.85 3.54
N ARG A 64 11.47 -6.31 3.76
CA ARG A 64 12.08 -5.38 2.81
C ARG A 64 12.61 -6.06 1.55
N LYS A 65 13.08 -7.31 1.68
CA LYS A 65 13.66 -8.05 0.56
C LYS A 65 12.55 -8.78 -0.21
N THR A 66 12.47 -8.47 -1.49
CA THR A 66 11.51 -9.06 -2.43
C THR A 66 12.26 -9.53 -3.69
N PHE A 67 11.57 -10.13 -4.65
CA PHE A 67 12.15 -10.52 -5.93
C PHE A 67 12.85 -9.36 -6.67
N ARG A 68 12.43 -8.10 -6.41
CA ARG A 68 13.08 -6.91 -7.00
C ARG A 68 14.53 -6.75 -6.54
N SER A 69 14.85 -7.16 -5.31
CA SER A 69 16.23 -7.15 -4.81
C SER A 69 17.14 -8.15 -5.54
N ASP A 70 16.56 -9.22 -6.10
CA ASP A 70 17.31 -10.17 -6.90
C ASP A 70 17.54 -9.67 -8.35
N ILE A 71 16.62 -8.82 -8.88
CA ILE A 71 16.77 -8.13 -10.17
C ILE A 71 17.80 -7.00 -10.05
N TYR A 72 17.70 -6.19 -9.01
CA TYR A 72 18.56 -5.02 -8.77
C TYR A 72 18.86 -4.88 -7.27
N PRO A 73 20.06 -5.27 -6.83
CA PRO A 73 20.44 -5.26 -5.41
C PRO A 73 20.32 -3.90 -4.72
N GLU A 74 20.47 -2.82 -5.48
CA GLU A 74 20.37 -1.44 -4.96
C GLU A 74 18.90 -0.96 -4.81
N TYR A 75 17.91 -1.76 -5.23
CA TYR A 75 16.50 -1.41 -5.08
C TYR A 75 16.14 -1.18 -3.61
N LYS A 76 15.60 0.01 -3.31
CA LYS A 76 15.27 0.47 -1.95
C LYS A 76 16.44 0.49 -0.95
N ALA A 77 17.70 0.34 -1.41
CA ALA A 77 18.87 0.32 -0.53
C ALA A 77 19.11 1.67 0.19
N ASN A 78 18.61 2.77 -0.36
CA ASN A 78 18.66 4.11 0.22
C ASN A 78 17.60 4.39 1.29
N ARG A 79 16.64 3.47 1.52
CA ARG A 79 15.61 3.62 2.56
C ARG A 79 16.22 3.44 3.94
N SER A 80 16.05 4.43 4.82
CA SER A 80 16.45 4.36 6.22
C SER A 80 15.65 3.29 6.99
N GLU A 81 16.19 2.86 8.13
CA GLU A 81 15.43 2.04 9.06
C GLU A 81 14.21 2.82 9.60
N PRO A 82 13.09 2.12 9.91
CA PRO A 82 11.97 2.77 10.55
C PRO A 82 12.39 3.39 11.88
N PRO A 83 11.74 4.50 12.31
CA PRO A 83 11.94 5.04 13.64
C PRO A 83 11.77 3.97 14.72
N GLU A 84 12.61 3.99 15.76
CA GLU A 84 12.57 3.00 16.85
C GLU A 84 11.17 2.88 17.47
N ASP A 85 10.49 4.00 17.68
CA ASP A 85 9.11 4.07 18.20
C ASP A 85 8.07 3.46 17.25
N LEU A 86 8.37 3.31 15.96
CA LEU A 86 7.45 2.72 15.00
C LEU A 86 7.56 1.19 14.95
N VAL A 87 8.75 0.64 15.19
CA VAL A 87 9.01 -0.80 15.06
C VAL A 87 8.02 -1.67 15.86
N PRO A 88 7.77 -1.43 17.17
CA PRO A 88 6.81 -2.24 17.93
C PRO A 88 5.36 -2.07 17.43
N GLN A 89 5.06 -1.00 16.73
CA GLN A 89 3.71 -0.71 16.27
C GLN A 89 3.30 -1.52 15.03
N PHE A 90 4.23 -2.07 14.25
CA PHE A 90 3.89 -2.92 13.08
C PHE A 90 3.06 -4.15 13.46
N ALA A 91 3.43 -4.84 14.54
CA ALA A 91 2.66 -5.99 15.03
C ALA A 91 1.28 -5.56 15.57
N LEU A 92 1.23 -4.43 16.27
CA LEU A 92 -0.01 -3.90 16.85
C LEU A 92 -1.00 -3.42 15.78
N VAL A 93 -0.53 -2.90 14.65
CA VAL A 93 -1.38 -2.51 13.52
C VAL A 93 -2.04 -3.72 12.88
N ARG A 94 -1.31 -4.83 12.74
CA ARG A 94 -1.87 -6.11 12.29
C ARG A 94 -2.91 -6.65 13.28
N ALA A 95 -2.64 -6.53 14.58
CA ALA A 95 -3.61 -6.86 15.62
C ALA A 95 -4.86 -5.97 15.54
N ALA A 96 -4.71 -4.67 15.27
CA ALA A 96 -5.84 -3.76 15.04
C ALA A 96 -6.70 -4.18 13.85
N THR A 97 -6.08 -4.58 12.73
CA THR A 97 -6.79 -5.09 11.55
C THR A 97 -7.62 -6.32 11.90
N LYS A 98 -7.03 -7.29 12.60
CA LYS A 98 -7.73 -8.49 13.09
C LYS A 98 -8.84 -8.15 14.08
N ALA A 99 -8.61 -7.20 14.99
CA ALA A 99 -9.60 -6.77 15.97
C ALA A 99 -10.81 -6.08 15.30
N LEU A 100 -10.60 -5.46 14.13
CA LEU A 100 -11.67 -4.93 13.29
C LEU A 100 -12.37 -6.02 12.47
N SER A 101 -11.99 -7.30 12.63
CA SER A 101 -12.45 -8.46 11.87
C SER A 101 -12.13 -8.37 10.37
N LEU A 102 -11.17 -7.55 9.94
CA LEU A 102 -10.87 -7.34 8.54
C LEU A 102 -9.87 -8.36 7.99
N PRO A 103 -10.08 -8.88 6.78
CA PRO A 103 -9.10 -9.70 6.07
C PRO A 103 -7.76 -8.98 5.92
N LEU A 104 -6.67 -9.71 6.21
CA LEU A 104 -5.31 -9.22 6.13
C LEU A 104 -4.56 -10.05 5.09
N LEU A 105 -3.89 -9.37 4.14
CA LEU A 105 -3.12 -9.98 3.08
C LEU A 105 -1.64 -9.65 3.22
N GLU A 106 -0.83 -10.70 3.15
CA GLU A 106 0.63 -10.64 3.16
C GLU A 106 1.18 -11.80 2.34
N ALA A 107 2.27 -11.60 1.60
CA ALA A 107 2.97 -12.68 0.90
C ALA A 107 4.49 -12.50 0.96
N PRO A 108 5.24 -13.47 1.49
CA PRO A 108 6.70 -13.42 1.47
C PRO A 108 7.26 -13.32 0.05
N GLY A 109 8.26 -12.48 -0.14
CA GLY A 109 8.92 -12.29 -1.44
C GLY A 109 8.24 -11.30 -2.38
N PHE A 110 7.05 -10.80 -2.03
CA PHE A 110 6.28 -9.80 -2.78
C PHE A 110 6.04 -8.56 -1.92
N GLU A 111 5.80 -7.43 -2.57
CA GLU A 111 5.41 -6.19 -1.92
C GLU A 111 3.87 -6.12 -1.78
N ALA A 112 3.40 -5.28 -0.87
CA ALA A 112 1.97 -5.01 -0.72
C ALA A 112 1.34 -4.58 -2.05
N ASP A 113 2.05 -3.79 -2.85
CA ASP A 113 1.59 -3.28 -4.14
C ASP A 113 1.35 -4.41 -5.16
N ASP A 114 2.18 -5.46 -5.17
CA ASP A 114 1.99 -6.64 -6.02
C ASP A 114 0.73 -7.42 -5.63
N LEU A 115 0.48 -7.54 -4.34
CA LEU A 115 -0.76 -8.14 -3.84
C LEU A 115 -1.98 -7.29 -4.21
N ILE A 116 -1.89 -5.97 -4.05
CA ILE A 116 -2.95 -5.05 -4.46
C ILE A 116 -3.24 -5.20 -5.96
N ALA A 117 -2.19 -5.24 -6.80
CA ALA A 117 -2.33 -5.45 -8.25
C ALA A 117 -3.00 -6.79 -8.57
N THR A 118 -2.55 -7.87 -7.92
CA THR A 118 -3.13 -9.21 -8.09
C THR A 118 -4.60 -9.25 -7.72
N TYR A 119 -4.96 -8.68 -6.56
CA TYR A 119 -6.35 -8.68 -6.10
C TYR A 119 -7.23 -7.68 -6.86
N ALA A 120 -6.68 -6.59 -7.38
CA ALA A 120 -7.41 -5.68 -8.27
C ALA A 120 -7.82 -6.40 -9.57
N ARG A 121 -6.90 -7.18 -10.18
CA ARG A 121 -7.20 -8.03 -11.35
C ARG A 121 -8.25 -9.10 -11.01
N LEU A 122 -8.10 -9.79 -9.89
CA LEU A 122 -9.10 -10.80 -9.47
C LEU A 122 -10.48 -10.20 -9.21
N GLY A 123 -10.54 -8.96 -8.68
CA GLY A 123 -11.78 -8.21 -8.53
C GLY A 123 -12.43 -7.91 -9.88
N GLU A 124 -11.63 -7.49 -10.87
CA GLU A 124 -12.06 -7.27 -12.24
C GLU A 124 -12.61 -8.55 -12.88
N ASP A 125 -11.89 -9.68 -12.74
CA ASP A 125 -12.31 -11.01 -13.21
C ASP A 125 -13.63 -11.47 -12.55
N ALA A 126 -13.86 -11.09 -11.28
CA ALA A 126 -15.09 -11.36 -10.53
C ALA A 126 -16.23 -10.35 -10.82
N GLY A 127 -16.00 -9.35 -11.67
CA GLY A 127 -17.00 -8.33 -12.01
C GLY A 127 -17.25 -7.30 -10.90
N LEU A 128 -16.33 -7.16 -9.93
CA LEU A 128 -16.40 -6.19 -8.85
C LEU A 128 -15.82 -4.83 -9.30
N ALA A 129 -16.38 -3.75 -8.77
CA ALA A 129 -15.75 -2.44 -8.84
C ALA A 129 -14.68 -2.34 -7.75
N THR A 130 -13.41 -2.15 -8.14
CA THR A 130 -12.28 -2.13 -7.21
C THR A 130 -11.86 -0.71 -6.86
N LEU A 131 -11.78 -0.40 -5.57
CA LEU A 131 -11.24 0.84 -5.04
C LEU A 131 -9.94 0.56 -4.27
N ILE A 132 -8.83 1.03 -4.80
CA ILE A 132 -7.52 0.97 -4.14
C ILE A 132 -7.37 2.22 -3.26
N VAL A 133 -7.15 2.03 -1.96
CA VAL A 133 -6.98 3.13 -1.01
C VAL A 133 -5.50 3.28 -0.66
N SER A 134 -4.84 4.16 -1.38
CA SER A 134 -3.42 4.50 -1.22
C SER A 134 -3.10 5.89 -1.78
N SER A 135 -2.06 6.53 -1.28
CA SER A 135 -1.46 7.74 -1.86
C SER A 135 -0.25 7.43 -2.75
N ASP A 136 0.11 6.15 -2.90
CA ASP A 136 1.23 5.75 -3.72
C ASP A 136 0.92 5.93 -5.20
N LYS A 137 1.84 6.64 -5.89
CA LYS A 137 1.71 6.93 -7.32
C LYS A 137 1.93 5.68 -8.18
N ASP A 138 2.65 4.68 -7.66
CA ASP A 138 3.02 3.51 -8.42
C ASP A 138 1.82 2.60 -8.69
N LEU A 139 0.82 2.64 -7.79
CA LEU A 139 -0.47 1.98 -7.97
C LEU A 139 -1.36 2.62 -9.06
N MET A 140 -1.00 3.82 -9.55
CA MET A 140 -1.75 4.47 -10.63
C MET A 140 -1.70 3.71 -11.96
N GLN A 141 -0.71 2.84 -12.17
CA GLN A 141 -0.63 1.93 -13.31
C GLN A 141 -1.79 0.93 -13.36
N LEU A 142 -2.47 0.69 -12.22
CA LEU A 142 -3.57 -0.26 -12.10
C LEU A 142 -4.93 0.34 -12.49
N VAL A 143 -5.03 1.66 -12.63
CA VAL A 143 -6.28 2.35 -12.93
C VAL A 143 -6.75 1.97 -14.33
N ARG A 144 -7.87 1.25 -14.41
CA ARG A 144 -8.51 0.85 -15.67
C ARG A 144 -9.94 0.38 -15.41
N GLY A 145 -10.83 0.50 -16.38
CA GLY A 145 -12.20 0.00 -16.25
C GLY A 145 -12.89 0.45 -14.96
N ASP A 146 -13.25 -0.49 -14.11
CA ASP A 146 -13.85 -0.26 -12.80
C ASP A 146 -12.82 -0.22 -11.64
N ILE A 147 -11.52 -0.24 -11.95
CA ILE A 147 -10.45 -0.08 -10.95
C ILE A 147 -10.10 1.40 -10.85
N THR A 148 -10.31 1.96 -9.68
CA THR A 148 -10.01 3.35 -9.33
C THR A 148 -9.24 3.42 -8.01
N MET A 149 -8.64 4.58 -7.72
CA MET A 149 -7.96 4.79 -6.44
C MET A 149 -8.64 5.90 -5.63
N LEU A 150 -8.40 5.87 -4.33
CA LEU A 150 -8.72 6.95 -3.40
C LEU A 150 -7.43 7.35 -2.68
N ASP A 151 -6.98 8.59 -2.90
CA ASP A 151 -5.94 9.19 -2.05
C ASP A 151 -6.58 9.60 -0.72
N PRO A 152 -6.29 8.86 0.36
CA PRO A 152 -6.91 9.13 1.66
C PRO A 152 -6.38 10.40 2.32
N MET A 153 -5.26 10.96 1.82
CA MET A 153 -4.69 12.22 2.30
C MET A 153 -5.50 13.41 1.80
N LYS A 154 -5.79 13.38 0.51
CA LYS A 154 -6.47 14.48 -0.19
C LYS A 154 -7.96 14.27 -0.29
N GLN A 155 -8.46 13.11 0.13
CA GLN A 155 -9.85 12.67 -0.07
C GLN A 155 -10.26 12.78 -1.54
N ARG A 156 -9.31 12.50 -2.46
CA ARG A 156 -9.49 12.64 -3.90
C ARG A 156 -9.56 11.26 -4.55
N ARG A 157 -10.58 11.04 -5.35
CA ARG A 157 -10.62 9.90 -6.25
C ARG A 157 -9.65 10.12 -7.40
N ILE A 158 -9.04 9.01 -7.85
CA ILE A 158 -8.08 9.00 -8.94
C ILE A 158 -8.59 7.99 -9.95
N GLY A 159 -8.95 8.49 -11.12
CA GLY A 159 -9.26 7.73 -12.32
C GLY A 159 -8.25 8.03 -13.42
N ALA A 160 -8.55 7.64 -14.66
CA ALA A 160 -7.63 7.81 -15.78
C ALA A 160 -7.25 9.29 -16.01
N ILE A 161 -8.18 10.23 -15.82
CA ILE A 161 -7.93 11.67 -15.98
C ILE A 161 -6.86 12.15 -15.00
N GLU A 162 -6.97 11.78 -13.73
CA GLU A 162 -6.01 12.19 -12.71
C GLU A 162 -4.62 11.55 -12.92
N VAL A 163 -4.58 10.35 -13.51
CA VAL A 163 -3.32 9.71 -13.92
C VAL A 163 -2.68 10.50 -15.06
N GLU A 164 -3.45 10.86 -16.10
CA GLU A 164 -2.96 11.67 -17.21
C GLU A 164 -2.49 13.06 -16.75
N GLU A 165 -3.20 13.71 -15.82
CA GLU A 165 -2.76 14.97 -15.21
C GLU A 165 -1.39 14.84 -14.52
N LYS A 166 -1.13 13.70 -13.89
CA LYS A 166 0.08 13.47 -13.11
C LYS A 166 1.27 12.99 -13.95
N PHE A 167 1.04 12.04 -14.85
CA PHE A 167 2.09 11.38 -15.62
C PHE A 167 2.20 11.87 -17.07
N GLY A 168 1.18 12.54 -17.60
CA GLY A 168 1.14 12.99 -19.00
C GLY A 168 0.85 11.88 -20.01
N VAL A 169 0.42 10.71 -19.53
CA VAL A 169 0.07 9.53 -20.32
C VAL A 169 -1.13 8.80 -19.69
N THR A 170 -1.77 7.92 -20.46
CA THR A 170 -2.81 7.01 -19.96
C THR A 170 -2.24 5.99 -18.96
N PRO A 171 -3.07 5.42 -18.05
CA PRO A 171 -2.57 4.51 -17.00
C PRO A 171 -1.73 3.33 -17.50
N ASP A 172 -2.09 2.75 -18.64
CA ASP A 172 -1.37 1.63 -19.28
C ASP A 172 0.08 1.97 -19.70
N LYS A 173 0.42 3.26 -19.78
CA LYS A 173 1.76 3.76 -20.14
C LYS A 173 2.57 4.28 -18.95
N VAL A 174 2.00 4.28 -17.75
CA VAL A 174 2.67 4.80 -16.55
C VAL A 174 3.96 4.05 -16.27
N VAL A 175 3.97 2.73 -16.43
CA VAL A 175 5.15 1.88 -16.24
C VAL A 175 6.32 2.31 -17.12
N ASP A 176 6.07 2.59 -18.39
CA ASP A 176 7.10 3.01 -19.35
C ASP A 176 7.65 4.41 -19.04
N VAL A 177 6.78 5.31 -18.60
CA VAL A 177 7.20 6.63 -18.12
C VAL A 177 8.08 6.53 -16.89
N GLN A 178 7.71 5.71 -15.91
CA GLN A 178 8.50 5.48 -14.71
C GLN A 178 9.81 4.75 -15.00
N ALA A 179 9.81 3.81 -15.92
CA ALA A 179 11.01 3.10 -16.36
C ALA A 179 12.07 4.05 -16.94
N LEU A 180 11.64 5.07 -17.68
CA LEU A 180 12.52 6.11 -18.24
C LEU A 180 12.94 7.14 -17.18
N ALA A 181 11.99 7.62 -16.38
CA ALA A 181 12.25 8.68 -15.40
C ALA A 181 13.02 8.19 -14.18
N GLY A 182 12.89 6.90 -13.84
CA GLY A 182 13.37 6.36 -12.59
C GLY A 182 12.56 6.83 -11.37
N ASP A 183 12.95 6.34 -10.21
CA ASP A 183 12.41 6.77 -8.92
C ASP A 183 13.51 6.82 -7.85
N SER A 184 13.83 8.02 -7.39
CA SER A 184 14.85 8.22 -6.36
C SER A 184 14.43 7.70 -4.98
N THR A 185 13.13 7.58 -4.70
CA THR A 185 12.61 7.06 -3.43
C THR A 185 12.89 5.56 -3.30
N ASP A 186 12.71 4.83 -4.41
CA ASP A 186 12.88 3.39 -4.47
C ASP A 186 14.22 2.98 -5.12
N ASN A 187 15.04 3.97 -5.41
CA ASN A 187 16.32 3.77 -6.08
C ASN A 187 16.21 3.06 -7.44
N VAL A 188 15.15 3.40 -8.19
CA VAL A 188 14.99 2.94 -9.57
C VAL A 188 15.79 3.86 -10.48
N PRO A 189 16.77 3.32 -11.25
CA PRO A 189 17.79 4.17 -11.89
C PRO A 189 17.26 5.05 -13.04
N GLY A 190 16.31 4.55 -13.84
CA GLY A 190 15.82 5.27 -15.02
C GLY A 190 16.91 5.54 -16.07
N VAL A 191 16.68 6.53 -16.92
CA VAL A 191 17.65 7.02 -17.92
C VAL A 191 18.14 8.42 -17.51
N PRO A 192 19.44 8.65 -17.37
CA PRO A 192 19.99 9.95 -16.95
C PRO A 192 19.47 11.11 -17.81
N GLY A 193 18.98 12.17 -17.13
CA GLY A 193 18.49 13.37 -17.79
C GLY A 193 17.07 13.26 -18.38
N ILE A 194 16.36 12.16 -18.13
CA ILE A 194 14.96 11.97 -18.51
C ILE A 194 14.09 11.98 -17.23
N GLY A 195 13.35 13.05 -17.02
CA GLY A 195 12.31 13.11 -15.98
C GLY A 195 10.93 12.79 -16.54
N ILE A 196 9.93 12.69 -15.65
CA ILE A 196 8.55 12.28 -15.99
C ILE A 196 7.99 13.02 -17.21
N LYS A 197 8.13 14.35 -17.29
CA LYS A 197 7.59 15.12 -18.41
C LYS A 197 8.21 14.73 -19.76
N THR A 198 9.54 14.58 -19.79
CA THR A 198 10.24 14.15 -21.01
C THR A 198 9.94 12.70 -21.36
N ALA A 199 9.84 11.83 -20.36
CA ALA A 199 9.44 10.44 -20.54
C ALA A 199 8.04 10.34 -21.17
N ALA A 200 7.07 11.10 -20.63
CA ALA A 200 5.73 11.15 -21.19
C ALA A 200 5.69 11.64 -22.63
N GLU A 201 6.42 12.72 -22.97
CA GLU A 201 6.55 13.21 -24.34
C GLU A 201 7.07 12.11 -25.28
N LEU A 202 8.10 11.39 -24.87
CA LEU A 202 8.68 10.30 -25.66
C LEU A 202 7.72 9.12 -25.84
N ILE A 203 7.10 8.65 -24.76
CA ILE A 203 6.16 7.53 -24.82
C ILE A 203 4.93 7.88 -25.65
N ASN A 204 4.43 9.12 -25.59
CA ASN A 204 3.32 9.56 -26.44
C ASN A 204 3.69 9.59 -27.93
N ILE A 205 4.96 9.85 -28.27
CA ILE A 205 5.43 9.88 -29.68
C ILE A 205 5.73 8.48 -30.21
N TYR A 206 6.41 7.64 -29.41
CA TYR A 206 6.95 6.36 -29.84
C TYR A 206 6.07 5.17 -29.46
N GLY A 207 5.08 5.35 -28.58
CA GLY A 207 4.09 4.36 -28.18
C GLY A 207 4.42 3.68 -26.84
N ASP A 208 5.56 3.01 -26.75
CA ASP A 208 6.05 2.28 -25.58
C ASP A 208 7.57 2.37 -25.44
N LEU A 209 8.11 1.80 -24.35
CA LEU A 209 9.53 1.82 -24.06
C LEU A 209 10.36 1.08 -25.12
N ASP A 210 9.92 -0.10 -25.55
CA ASP A 210 10.71 -0.91 -26.50
C ASP A 210 10.77 -0.24 -27.87
N SER A 211 9.64 0.27 -28.38
CA SER A 211 9.57 1.05 -29.63
C SER A 211 10.43 2.32 -29.57
N LEU A 212 10.45 3.00 -28.43
CA LEU A 212 11.32 4.16 -28.22
C LEU A 212 12.79 3.77 -28.28
N LEU A 213 13.20 2.71 -27.58
CA LEU A 213 14.61 2.30 -27.52
C LEU A 213 15.11 1.80 -28.89
N GLU A 214 14.29 1.07 -29.65
CA GLU A 214 14.60 0.65 -31.02
C GLU A 214 14.83 1.85 -31.95
N ARG A 215 14.05 2.90 -31.74
CA ARG A 215 14.07 4.13 -32.56
C ARG A 215 14.83 5.29 -31.90
N ALA A 216 15.63 5.02 -30.88
CA ALA A 216 16.37 6.06 -30.15
C ALA A 216 17.28 6.91 -31.07
N GLY A 217 17.77 6.33 -32.17
CA GLY A 217 18.56 7.02 -33.19
C GLY A 217 17.85 8.19 -33.87
N GLU A 218 16.52 8.23 -33.86
CA GLU A 218 15.71 9.32 -34.46
C GLU A 218 15.61 10.57 -33.57
N ILE A 219 16.03 10.46 -32.30
CA ILE A 219 15.97 11.57 -31.35
C ILE A 219 16.89 12.71 -31.76
N LYS A 220 16.30 13.90 -31.96
CA LYS A 220 17.03 15.08 -32.43
C LYS A 220 18.06 15.61 -31.44
N GLN A 221 17.76 15.55 -30.14
CA GLN A 221 18.64 16.04 -29.08
C GLN A 221 19.82 15.07 -28.88
N PRO A 222 21.07 15.46 -29.19
CA PRO A 222 22.20 14.53 -29.18
C PRO A 222 22.38 13.82 -27.84
N LYS A 223 22.42 14.57 -26.74
CA LYS A 223 22.64 13.99 -25.40
C LYS A 223 21.52 13.05 -24.96
N ARG A 224 20.26 13.36 -25.28
CA ARG A 224 19.13 12.48 -25.00
C ARG A 224 19.20 11.20 -25.81
N ARG A 225 19.54 11.29 -27.09
CA ARG A 225 19.76 10.13 -27.97
C ARG A 225 20.87 9.22 -27.44
N GLU A 226 22.02 9.79 -27.11
CA GLU A 226 23.15 9.08 -26.53
C GLU A 226 22.74 8.34 -25.25
N ASN A 227 22.09 9.04 -24.32
CA ASN A 227 21.66 8.44 -23.05
C ASN A 227 20.63 7.31 -23.27
N LEU A 228 19.66 7.47 -24.18
CA LEU A 228 18.70 6.40 -24.47
C LEU A 228 19.37 5.15 -25.06
N ILE A 229 20.39 5.32 -25.91
CA ILE A 229 21.15 4.20 -26.47
C ILE A 229 22.05 3.56 -25.40
N GLU A 230 22.80 4.38 -24.66
CA GLU A 230 23.75 3.92 -23.64
C GLU A 230 23.07 3.22 -22.46
N PHE A 231 21.93 3.74 -21.99
CA PHE A 231 21.21 3.25 -20.82
C PHE A 231 19.95 2.44 -21.17
N ALA A 232 19.86 1.90 -22.38
CA ALA A 232 18.70 1.13 -22.83
C ALA A 232 18.40 -0.08 -21.92
N GLU A 233 19.44 -0.83 -21.53
CA GLU A 233 19.27 -2.00 -20.66
C GLU A 233 18.87 -1.58 -19.24
N GLN A 234 19.40 -0.48 -18.73
CA GLN A 234 19.01 0.10 -17.46
C GLN A 234 17.53 0.52 -17.43
N ALA A 235 17.02 1.06 -18.55
CA ALA A 235 15.59 1.36 -18.69
C ALA A 235 14.72 0.10 -18.64
N ARG A 236 15.17 -1.01 -19.25
CA ARG A 236 14.46 -2.30 -19.17
C ARG A 236 14.48 -2.87 -17.76
N ILE A 237 15.61 -2.78 -17.06
CA ILE A 237 15.70 -3.15 -15.64
C ILE A 237 14.73 -2.27 -14.81
N SER A 238 14.74 -0.97 -15.02
CA SER A 238 13.83 -0.04 -14.34
C SER A 238 12.36 -0.42 -14.59
N ARG A 239 11.98 -0.81 -15.81
CA ARG A 239 10.63 -1.31 -16.11
C ARG A 239 10.27 -2.55 -15.29
N GLN A 240 11.20 -3.50 -15.15
CA GLN A 240 10.97 -4.69 -14.34
C GLN A 240 10.78 -4.36 -12.84
N LEU A 241 11.43 -3.32 -12.36
CA LEU A 241 11.32 -2.87 -10.96
C LEU A 241 9.99 -2.15 -10.67
N VAL A 242 9.51 -1.33 -11.61
CA VAL A 242 8.28 -0.53 -11.41
C VAL A 242 7.01 -1.26 -11.81
N LEU A 243 7.11 -2.29 -12.67
CA LEU A 243 5.95 -3.11 -13.07
C LEU A 243 5.45 -3.93 -11.89
N LEU A 244 4.20 -3.75 -11.51
CA LEU A 244 3.55 -4.52 -10.47
C LEU A 244 3.13 -5.90 -10.99
N ARG A 245 3.32 -6.92 -10.15
CA ARG A 245 2.93 -8.31 -10.45
C ARG A 245 1.44 -8.49 -10.19
N GLU A 246 0.72 -8.96 -11.19
CA GLU A 246 -0.71 -9.30 -11.07
C GLU A 246 -0.94 -10.81 -10.84
N ASP A 247 0.15 -11.55 -10.58
CA ASP A 247 0.18 -13.01 -10.39
C ASP A 247 0.87 -13.43 -9.07
N ALA A 248 0.92 -12.53 -8.09
CA ALA A 248 1.44 -12.83 -6.75
C ALA A 248 0.62 -13.94 -6.06
N PRO A 249 1.19 -14.64 -5.07
CA PRO A 249 0.46 -15.64 -4.29
C PRO A 249 -0.84 -15.08 -3.71
N LYS A 250 -1.88 -15.91 -3.72
CA LYS A 250 -3.21 -15.54 -3.22
C LYS A 250 -3.47 -16.21 -1.87
N PRO A 251 -3.15 -15.54 -0.74
CA PRO A 251 -3.37 -16.11 0.59
C PRO A 251 -4.84 -16.32 0.93
N LEU A 252 -5.76 -15.57 0.29
CA LEU A 252 -7.21 -15.71 0.45
C LEU A 252 -7.91 -15.68 -0.91
N ASP A 253 -9.04 -16.37 -1.02
CA ASP A 253 -9.95 -16.18 -2.16
C ASP A 253 -10.80 -14.92 -1.98
N ILE A 254 -11.28 -14.33 -3.08
CA ILE A 254 -12.11 -13.12 -3.05
C ILE A 254 -13.37 -13.31 -2.17
N ASP A 255 -13.99 -14.48 -2.21
CA ASP A 255 -15.17 -14.78 -1.37
C ASP A 255 -14.88 -14.73 0.12
N ALA A 256 -13.65 -15.07 0.54
CA ALA A 256 -13.20 -14.95 1.93
C ALA A 256 -12.93 -13.49 2.35
N MET A 257 -12.96 -12.55 1.41
CA MET A 257 -12.78 -11.11 1.66
C MET A 257 -14.12 -10.37 1.81
N LYS A 258 -15.26 -11.06 1.79
CA LYS A 258 -16.56 -10.44 2.13
C LYS A 258 -16.43 -9.71 3.44
N THR A 259 -16.92 -8.47 3.47
CA THR A 259 -16.82 -7.62 4.68
C THR A 259 -17.55 -8.31 5.83
N PRO A 260 -16.84 -8.77 6.86
CA PRO A 260 -17.47 -9.51 7.96
C PRO A 260 -18.20 -8.55 8.90
N ALA A 261 -19.18 -9.09 9.63
CA ALA A 261 -19.71 -8.39 10.78
C ALA A 261 -18.57 -8.16 11.79
N ARG A 262 -18.47 -6.95 12.31
CA ARG A 262 -17.45 -6.59 13.29
C ARG A 262 -17.74 -7.29 14.63
N ASP A 263 -16.76 -8.05 15.14
CA ASP A 263 -16.82 -8.60 16.49
C ASP A 263 -16.55 -7.49 17.50
N MET A 264 -17.62 -6.99 18.13
CA MET A 264 -17.54 -5.85 19.04
C MET A 264 -16.83 -6.18 20.34
N ASP A 265 -16.85 -7.42 20.80
CA ASP A 265 -16.17 -7.84 22.04
C ASP A 265 -14.65 -7.90 21.82
N VAL A 266 -14.22 -8.45 20.69
CA VAL A 266 -12.81 -8.48 20.26
C VAL A 266 -12.28 -7.06 20.04
N LEU A 267 -13.02 -6.22 19.32
CA LEU A 267 -12.62 -4.84 19.11
C LEU A 267 -12.51 -4.07 20.42
N LYS A 268 -13.51 -4.19 21.31
CA LYS A 268 -13.50 -3.55 22.62
C LYS A 268 -12.30 -3.99 23.46
N ALA A 269 -12.01 -5.30 23.50
CA ALA A 269 -10.86 -5.84 24.22
C ALA A 269 -9.55 -5.25 23.73
N PHE A 270 -9.34 -5.17 22.42
CA PHE A 270 -8.18 -4.54 21.81
C PHE A 270 -8.07 -3.05 22.17
N LEU A 271 -9.16 -2.27 22.04
CA LEU A 271 -9.15 -0.84 22.34
C LEU A 271 -8.88 -0.55 23.83
N VAL A 272 -9.36 -1.40 24.73
CA VAL A 272 -9.06 -1.33 26.18
C VAL A 272 -7.60 -1.59 26.44
N GLU A 273 -7.02 -2.65 25.86
CA GLU A 273 -5.61 -2.99 26.02
C GLU A 273 -4.68 -1.86 25.54
N GLN A 274 -5.00 -1.27 24.37
CA GLN A 274 -4.23 -0.15 23.83
C GLN A 274 -4.53 1.18 24.53
N ASN A 275 -5.47 1.25 25.51
CA ASN A 275 -5.92 2.45 26.19
C ASN A 275 -6.52 3.52 25.26
N PHE A 276 -7.24 3.12 24.23
CA PHE A 276 -7.83 4.00 23.21
C PHE A 276 -9.21 4.51 23.61
N LYS A 277 -9.29 5.32 24.66
CA LYS A 277 -10.53 5.82 25.27
C LYS A 277 -11.49 6.49 24.27
N ARG A 278 -10.98 7.30 23.34
CA ARG A 278 -11.83 7.99 22.34
C ARG A 278 -12.45 7.01 21.35
N LEU A 279 -11.73 5.96 20.96
CA LEU A 279 -12.28 4.93 20.09
C LEU A 279 -13.28 4.04 20.81
N LEU A 280 -13.09 3.77 22.11
CA LEU A 280 -14.09 3.09 22.94
C LEU A 280 -15.41 3.89 22.98
N ILE A 281 -15.34 5.20 23.21
CA ILE A 281 -16.54 6.07 23.18
C ILE A 281 -17.20 6.01 21.78
N ARG A 282 -16.41 6.06 20.71
CA ARG A 282 -16.93 5.99 19.33
C ARG A 282 -17.73 4.72 19.05
N ILE A 283 -17.35 3.57 19.63
CA ILE A 283 -18.09 2.32 19.49
C ILE A 283 -19.20 2.14 20.55
N GLY A 284 -19.52 3.16 21.34
CA GLY A 284 -20.55 3.12 22.38
C GLY A 284 -20.17 2.32 23.63
N ALA A 285 -18.87 2.02 23.83
CA ALA A 285 -18.40 1.29 25.01
C ALA A 285 -18.09 2.25 26.16
N SER A 286 -18.45 1.86 27.41
CA SER A 286 -18.05 2.60 28.59
C SER A 286 -16.53 2.48 28.85
N VAL A 287 -15.91 3.58 29.30
CA VAL A 287 -14.45 3.65 29.52
C VAL A 287 -14.04 2.91 30.80
N ASP A 288 -14.99 2.58 31.68
CA ASP A 288 -14.74 1.97 33.01
C ASP A 288 -14.77 0.42 33.01
N ALA A 289 -14.95 -0.23 31.87
CA ALA A 289 -15.02 -1.68 31.77
C ALA A 289 -13.61 -2.33 31.93
N GLY A 290 -13.35 -2.76 33.14
CA GLY A 290 -12.08 -3.32 33.68
C GLY A 290 -11.48 -4.49 32.99
N THR A 291 -10.31 -4.51 33.11
CA THR A 291 -8.97 -5.15 33.12
C THR A 291 -8.88 -6.69 33.13
N SER A 292 -9.89 -7.54 33.24
CA SER A 292 -9.66 -8.97 33.50
C SER A 292 -9.91 -9.94 32.32
N ALA A 293 -10.68 -9.57 31.32
CA ALA A 293 -10.98 -10.45 30.16
C ALA A 293 -10.06 -10.21 28.93
N SER A 294 -9.35 -9.08 28.91
CA SER A 294 -8.67 -8.53 27.74
C SER A 294 -7.45 -9.36 27.26
N ALA A 295 -6.60 -9.82 28.19
CA ALA A 295 -5.33 -10.44 27.84
C ALA A 295 -5.47 -11.86 27.20
N ALA A 296 -6.52 -12.59 27.53
CA ALA A 296 -6.75 -13.93 27.00
C ALA A 296 -7.22 -13.89 25.53
N VAL A 297 -8.06 -12.92 25.18
CA VAL A 297 -8.61 -12.78 23.84
C VAL A 297 -7.54 -12.33 22.84
N VAL A 298 -6.68 -11.37 23.22
CA VAL A 298 -5.60 -10.90 22.34
C VAL A 298 -4.52 -11.98 22.13
N ARG A 299 -4.23 -12.80 23.13
CA ARG A 299 -3.32 -13.95 22.97
C ARG A 299 -3.86 -15.02 22.01
N SER A 300 -5.16 -15.24 21.98
CA SER A 300 -5.79 -16.17 21.04
C SER A 300 -5.70 -15.74 19.58
N MET A 301 -5.42 -14.46 19.32
CA MET A 301 -5.23 -13.90 17.97
C MET A 301 -3.85 -14.18 17.35
N GLY A 302 -2.99 -14.95 18.02
CA GLY A 302 -1.65 -15.32 17.53
C GLY A 302 -0.65 -14.15 17.50
N VAL A 303 -0.91 -13.09 18.28
CA VAL A 303 0.00 -11.97 18.46
C VAL A 303 0.97 -12.31 19.58
N THR A 304 2.18 -12.71 19.21
CA THR A 304 3.28 -12.82 20.18
C THR A 304 3.77 -11.42 20.48
N LEU A 305 3.42 -10.89 21.65
CA LEU A 305 4.01 -9.63 22.13
C LEU A 305 5.50 -9.87 22.38
N PRO A 306 6.40 -8.95 22.02
CA PRO A 306 7.79 -9.05 22.42
C PRO A 306 7.84 -9.13 23.94
N ALA A 307 8.59 -10.13 24.44
CA ALA A 307 8.83 -10.28 25.87
C ALA A 307 9.50 -9.00 26.37
N THR A 308 8.95 -8.43 27.44
CA THR A 308 9.61 -7.36 28.19
C THR A 308 10.99 -7.87 28.57
N ALA A 309 12.06 -7.27 28.05
CA ALA A 309 13.41 -7.51 28.51
C ALA A 309 13.43 -7.19 30.00
N GLY A 310 13.52 -8.24 30.83
CA GLY A 310 13.74 -8.10 32.26
C GLY A 310 15.07 -7.40 32.44
N GLN A 311 15.06 -6.34 33.20
CA GLN A 311 16.27 -5.80 33.81
C GLN A 311 16.84 -6.84 34.75
N ASP A 312 18.04 -7.30 34.47
CA ASP A 312 19.04 -7.71 35.42
C ASP A 312 20.33 -6.93 35.18
#